data_974aceac84dec5ba96efacdec16f1313
#
_entry.id   974aceac84dec5ba96efacdec16f1313
#
_cell.length_a   1.000
_cell.length_b   1.000
_cell.length_c   1.000
_cell.angle_alpha   90.00
_cell.angle_beta   90.00
_cell.angle_gamma   90.00
#
_symmetry.space_group_name_H-M   'P 1'
#
loop_
_entity.id
_entity.type
_entity.pdbx_description
1 polymer ?
#
loop_
_entity_poly.entity_id
_entity_poly.type
_entity_poly.pdbx_seq_one_letter_code
_entity_poly.pdbx_strand_id
1 'polypeptide(L)'
;MLSEEEKENIKSEIRSWSREQLEPPNPDFNNIPACPYAKKAWDDKKVKFAFKTELYDNDVIYNYIENWDDSIDLVILVDTNFVEETEDFHDNLDFINENISDGCFAEKDFWVMGFHPYDDANELIDDGSFEGESETEYAIVFIQRLSKLEVASEKLINQGYYKTYFDTYDVSEMYAVRKEFYRRLQDEEVRAN
;
A
#
# COMPACT_ATOMS: atom_id res chain seq x y z
N MET A 1 15.64 -3.29 18.66
CA MET A 1 15.82 -2.20 17.66
C MET A 1 16.66 -2.77 16.54
N LEU A 2 16.18 -2.70 15.30
CA LEU A 2 16.89 -3.24 14.14
C LEU A 2 18.24 -2.53 13.94
N SER A 3 19.27 -3.30 13.64
CA SER A 3 20.55 -2.78 13.15
C SER A 3 20.40 -2.19 11.73
N GLU A 4 21.33 -1.38 11.29
CA GLU A 4 21.33 -0.86 9.91
C GLU A 4 21.49 -1.98 8.87
N GLU A 5 22.22 -3.06 9.22
CA GLU A 5 22.37 -4.23 8.37
C GLU A 5 21.03 -4.96 8.17
N GLU A 6 20.26 -5.19 9.24
CA GLU A 6 18.93 -5.79 9.17
C GLU A 6 17.98 -4.93 8.34
N LYS A 7 18.00 -3.60 8.51
CA LYS A 7 17.16 -2.69 7.69
C LYS A 7 17.52 -2.76 6.21
N GLU A 8 18.80 -2.83 5.86
CA GLU A 8 19.21 -2.95 4.46
C GLU A 8 18.85 -4.31 3.86
N ASN A 9 18.92 -5.39 4.64
CA ASN A 9 18.48 -6.71 4.22
C ASN A 9 16.97 -6.71 3.92
N ILE A 10 16.14 -6.20 4.83
CA ILE A 10 14.70 -6.07 4.64
C ILE A 10 14.36 -5.22 3.39
N LYS A 11 15.04 -4.09 3.19
CA LYS A 11 14.85 -3.27 1.97
C LYS A 11 15.19 -4.03 0.71
N SER A 12 16.26 -4.83 0.75
CA SER A 12 16.68 -5.67 -0.38
C SER A 12 15.67 -6.76 -0.70
N GLU A 13 15.11 -7.41 0.32
CA GLU A 13 14.03 -8.40 0.18
C GLU A 13 12.79 -7.79 -0.46
N ILE A 14 12.28 -6.69 0.09
CA ILE A 14 11.11 -6.00 -0.46
C ILE A 14 11.36 -5.56 -1.91
N ARG A 15 12.58 -5.12 -2.23
CA ARG A 15 12.94 -4.76 -3.60
C ARG A 15 13.00 -5.98 -4.54
N SER A 16 13.49 -7.13 -4.05
CA SER A 16 13.52 -8.38 -4.82
C SER A 16 12.10 -8.86 -5.11
N TRP A 17 11.26 -8.94 -4.08
CA TRP A 17 9.86 -9.28 -4.21
C TRP A 17 9.13 -8.37 -5.22
N SER A 18 9.33 -7.05 -5.14
CA SER A 18 8.74 -6.13 -6.12
C SER A 18 9.15 -6.45 -7.55
N ARG A 19 10.43 -6.78 -7.79
CA ARG A 19 10.93 -7.14 -9.13
C ARG A 19 10.37 -8.45 -9.65
N GLU A 20 10.18 -9.42 -8.77
CA GLU A 20 9.80 -10.79 -9.12
C GLU A 20 8.30 -10.94 -9.24
N GLN A 21 7.53 -10.26 -8.37
CA GLN A 21 6.09 -10.46 -8.27
C GLN A 21 5.28 -9.27 -8.82
N LEU A 22 5.73 -8.03 -8.63
CA LEU A 22 4.91 -6.86 -8.97
C LEU A 22 5.22 -6.24 -10.34
N GLU A 23 6.46 -6.37 -10.82
CA GLU A 23 6.91 -5.68 -12.04
C GLU A 23 6.78 -6.52 -13.34
N PRO A 24 6.79 -7.85 -13.32
CA PRO A 24 6.61 -8.64 -14.54
C PRO A 24 5.16 -8.56 -15.07
N PRO A 25 4.97 -8.68 -16.40
CA PRO A 25 3.64 -8.88 -16.97
C PRO A 25 3.00 -10.16 -16.42
N ASN A 26 1.75 -10.04 -15.97
CA ASN A 26 1.00 -11.16 -15.42
C ASN A 26 -0.29 -11.40 -16.25
N PRO A 27 -0.53 -12.63 -16.74
CA PRO A 27 -1.71 -12.97 -17.54
C PRO A 27 -3.04 -12.65 -16.84
N ASP A 28 -3.12 -12.80 -15.51
CA ASP A 28 -4.33 -12.55 -14.72
C ASP A 28 -4.69 -11.07 -14.68
N PHE A 29 -3.74 -10.20 -14.89
CA PHE A 29 -3.93 -8.76 -15.06
C PHE A 29 -3.89 -8.31 -16.55
N ASN A 30 -4.34 -9.16 -17.46
CA ASN A 30 -4.34 -8.88 -18.91
C ASN A 30 -2.94 -8.57 -19.48
N ASN A 31 -1.91 -9.29 -19.01
CA ASN A 31 -0.49 -9.08 -19.32
C ASN A 31 0.07 -7.71 -18.90
N ILE A 32 -0.59 -7.05 -17.97
CA ILE A 32 -0.09 -5.86 -17.28
C ILE A 32 0.58 -6.33 -15.98
N PRO A 33 1.67 -5.70 -15.51
CA PRO A 33 2.27 -6.02 -14.21
C PRO A 33 1.26 -5.90 -13.06
N ALA A 34 1.38 -6.71 -12.01
CA ALA A 34 0.53 -6.61 -10.83
C ALA A 34 0.58 -5.20 -10.19
N CYS A 35 1.74 -4.54 -10.22
CA CYS A 35 1.85 -3.11 -9.94
C CYS A 35 2.57 -2.37 -11.08
N PRO A 36 1.85 -1.82 -12.08
CA PRO A 36 2.45 -1.21 -13.27
C PRO A 36 3.33 0.01 -12.99
N TYR A 37 3.18 0.59 -11.81
CA TYR A 37 3.91 1.80 -11.40
C TYR A 37 5.13 1.50 -10.52
N ALA A 38 5.26 0.28 -9.98
CA ALA A 38 6.31 -0.10 -9.05
C ALA A 38 7.70 0.14 -9.67
N LYS A 39 7.97 -0.45 -10.83
CA LYS A 39 9.26 -0.28 -11.51
C LYS A 39 9.66 1.18 -11.66
N LYS A 40 8.73 2.02 -12.13
CA LYS A 40 9.01 3.45 -12.33
C LYS A 40 9.31 4.17 -11.02
N ALA A 41 8.55 3.90 -9.96
CA ALA A 41 8.76 4.52 -8.65
C ALA A 41 10.15 4.18 -8.09
N TRP A 42 10.59 2.93 -8.25
CA TRP A 42 11.94 2.51 -7.87
C TRP A 42 13.03 3.16 -8.71
N ASP A 43 12.90 3.14 -10.04
CA ASP A 43 13.89 3.71 -10.96
C ASP A 43 14.04 5.23 -10.77
N ASP A 44 12.95 5.93 -10.49
CA ASP A 44 12.92 7.38 -10.22
C ASP A 44 13.30 7.72 -8.77
N LYS A 45 13.61 6.74 -7.92
CA LYS A 45 13.95 6.90 -6.48
C LYS A 45 12.84 7.60 -5.68
N LYS A 46 11.59 7.28 -5.98
CA LYS A 46 10.40 7.85 -5.36
C LYS A 46 9.79 6.97 -4.27
N VAL A 47 10.48 5.92 -3.89
CA VAL A 47 10.12 5.03 -2.78
C VAL A 47 10.98 5.36 -1.58
N LYS A 48 10.35 5.63 -0.45
CA LYS A 48 11.00 5.90 0.83
C LYS A 48 10.69 4.79 1.82
N PHE A 49 11.68 4.35 2.59
CA PHE A 49 11.48 3.40 3.67
C PHE A 49 11.36 4.10 5.02
N ALA A 50 10.48 3.56 5.85
CA ALA A 50 10.33 3.86 7.26
C ALA A 50 10.31 2.55 8.06
N PHE A 51 10.61 2.60 9.34
CA PHE A 51 10.60 1.44 10.23
C PHE A 51 9.84 1.78 11.51
N LYS A 52 8.84 0.97 11.83
CA LYS A 52 8.08 1.04 13.08
C LYS A 52 8.54 -0.10 13.97
N THR A 53 8.84 0.20 15.21
CA THR A 53 9.37 -0.76 16.19
C THR A 53 8.55 -0.81 17.48
N GLU A 54 7.45 -0.04 17.57
CA GLU A 54 6.57 0.02 18.74
C GLU A 54 5.17 -0.43 18.36
N LEU A 55 4.60 -1.32 19.15
CA LEU A 55 3.25 -1.85 18.98
C LEU A 55 2.22 -0.71 19.15
N TYR A 56 1.17 -0.74 18.33
CA TYR A 56 0.07 0.25 18.34
C TYR A 56 0.48 1.72 18.13
N ASP A 57 1.73 1.98 17.71
CA ASP A 57 2.17 3.32 17.35
C ASP A 57 1.75 3.67 15.90
N ASN A 58 0.58 4.28 15.76
CA ASN A 58 0.12 4.81 14.48
C ASN A 58 0.66 6.22 14.20
N ASP A 59 1.31 6.88 15.18
CA ASP A 59 1.84 8.25 15.03
C ASP A 59 2.88 8.32 13.91
N VAL A 60 3.59 7.23 13.66
CA VAL A 60 4.56 7.16 12.55
C VAL A 60 3.87 7.34 11.19
N ILE A 61 2.70 6.73 10.97
CA ILE A 61 1.90 6.88 9.74
C ILE A 61 1.44 8.34 9.61
N TYR A 62 0.88 8.88 10.68
CA TYR A 62 0.36 10.24 10.73
C TYR A 62 1.45 11.28 10.51
N ASN A 63 2.62 11.09 11.12
CA ASN A 63 3.77 11.96 10.92
C ASN A 63 4.25 11.97 9.46
N TYR A 64 4.19 10.82 8.76
CA TYR A 64 4.52 10.77 7.33
C TYR A 64 3.48 11.49 6.47
N ILE A 65 2.20 11.41 6.81
CA ILE A 65 1.13 12.12 6.11
C ILE A 65 1.27 13.63 6.31
N GLU A 66 1.43 14.08 7.56
CA GLU A 66 1.55 15.50 7.89
C GLU A 66 2.80 16.16 7.29
N ASN A 67 3.90 15.43 7.21
CA ASN A 67 5.18 15.92 6.69
C ASN A 67 5.52 15.29 5.33
N TRP A 68 4.51 15.09 4.47
CA TRP A 68 4.71 14.46 3.18
C TRP A 68 5.67 15.23 2.28
N ASP A 69 6.55 14.50 1.65
CA ASP A 69 7.47 15.02 0.63
C ASP A 69 6.91 14.69 -0.77
N ASP A 70 6.43 15.70 -1.50
CA ASP A 70 5.86 15.52 -2.84
C ASP A 70 6.87 15.02 -3.88
N SER A 71 8.15 14.94 -3.56
CA SER A 71 9.16 14.32 -4.41
C SER A 71 9.07 12.79 -4.43
N ILE A 72 8.35 12.17 -3.47
CA ILE A 72 8.13 10.73 -3.38
C ILE A 72 6.72 10.35 -3.83
N ASP A 73 6.54 9.09 -4.26
CA ASP A 73 5.24 8.54 -4.63
C ASP A 73 4.74 7.52 -3.59
N LEU A 74 5.65 6.90 -2.82
CA LEU A 74 5.33 5.83 -1.88
C LEU A 74 6.25 5.87 -0.66
N VAL A 75 5.68 5.75 0.54
CA VAL A 75 6.41 5.33 1.74
C VAL A 75 6.09 3.85 1.99
N ILE A 76 7.11 3.04 2.14
CA ILE A 76 7.03 1.67 2.62
C ILE A 76 7.42 1.69 4.09
N LEU A 77 6.43 1.54 4.96
CA LEU A 77 6.66 1.39 6.39
C LEU A 77 6.77 -0.10 6.70
N VAL A 78 7.93 -0.49 7.20
CA VAL A 78 8.20 -1.84 7.72
C VAL A 78 7.84 -1.85 9.20
N ASP A 79 6.84 -2.65 9.55
CA ASP A 79 6.37 -2.83 10.92
C ASP A 79 6.90 -4.14 11.49
N THR A 80 7.89 -4.06 12.37
CA THR A 80 8.50 -5.22 13.05
C THR A 80 7.87 -5.50 14.41
N ASN A 81 6.82 -4.77 14.75
CA ASN A 81 6.06 -4.96 15.97
C ASN A 81 4.56 -4.81 15.66
N PHE A 82 4.12 -5.60 14.71
CA PHE A 82 2.74 -5.66 14.23
C PHE A 82 1.86 -6.50 15.19
N VAL A 83 0.55 -6.44 15.04
CA VAL A 83 -0.38 -7.34 15.72
C VAL A 83 -0.33 -8.71 15.04
N GLU A 84 -0.46 -9.79 15.83
CA GLU A 84 -0.32 -11.17 15.34
C GLU A 84 -1.49 -11.60 14.45
N GLU A 85 -2.69 -11.08 14.72
CA GLU A 85 -3.90 -11.45 13.98
C GLU A 85 -4.04 -10.59 12.72
N THR A 86 -4.15 -11.24 11.58
CA THR A 86 -4.28 -10.60 10.26
C THR A 86 -5.50 -9.67 10.18
N GLU A 87 -6.66 -10.10 10.69
CA GLU A 87 -7.89 -9.33 10.70
C GLU A 87 -7.72 -8.02 11.48
N ASP A 88 -7.16 -8.07 12.68
CA ASP A 88 -6.90 -6.88 13.51
C ASP A 88 -5.93 -5.88 12.83
N PHE A 89 -4.96 -6.40 12.08
CA PHE A 89 -4.03 -5.56 11.31
C PHE A 89 -4.76 -4.80 10.19
N HIS A 90 -5.58 -5.47 9.40
CA HIS A 90 -6.34 -4.84 8.33
C HIS A 90 -7.41 -3.90 8.85
N ASP A 91 -8.13 -4.27 9.91
CA ASP A 91 -9.10 -3.41 10.60
C ASP A 91 -8.46 -2.11 11.09
N ASN A 92 -7.22 -2.18 11.61
CA ASN A 92 -6.48 -0.98 12.00
C ASN A 92 -6.13 -0.07 10.81
N LEU A 93 -5.78 -0.64 9.65
CA LEU A 93 -5.54 0.14 8.44
C LEU A 93 -6.82 0.80 7.91
N ASP A 94 -7.94 0.11 7.97
CA ASP A 94 -9.25 0.65 7.59
C ASP A 94 -9.65 1.80 8.53
N PHE A 95 -9.48 1.64 9.84
CA PHE A 95 -9.68 2.71 10.82
C PHE A 95 -8.80 3.94 10.54
N ILE A 96 -7.54 3.75 10.14
CA ILE A 96 -6.66 4.85 9.75
C ILE A 96 -7.19 5.56 8.50
N ASN A 97 -7.63 4.81 7.47
CA ASN A 97 -8.21 5.37 6.26
C ASN A 97 -9.48 6.17 6.53
N GLU A 98 -10.37 5.69 7.41
CA GLU A 98 -11.55 6.43 7.85
C GLU A 98 -11.17 7.75 8.53
N ASN A 99 -10.22 7.73 9.47
CA ASN A 99 -9.74 8.93 10.15
C ASN A 99 -9.14 9.96 9.18
N ILE A 100 -8.40 9.52 8.17
CA ILE A 100 -7.88 10.37 7.11
C ILE A 100 -9.05 11.00 6.34
N SER A 101 -10.00 10.20 5.88
CA SER A 101 -11.17 10.66 5.11
C SER A 101 -12.04 11.65 5.90
N ASP A 102 -12.22 11.42 7.19
CA ASP A 102 -13.00 12.28 8.08
C ASP A 102 -12.29 13.60 8.44
N GLY A 103 -11.00 13.72 8.09
CA GLY A 103 -10.22 14.94 8.31
C GLY A 103 -9.67 15.07 9.72
N CYS A 104 -9.35 13.98 10.36
CA CYS A 104 -8.56 13.98 11.59
C CYS A 104 -7.16 14.57 11.39
N PHE A 105 -6.73 14.72 10.12
CA PHE A 105 -5.46 15.29 9.67
C PHE A 105 -5.70 16.44 8.71
N ALA A 106 -4.73 17.34 8.59
CA ALA A 106 -4.79 18.48 7.69
C ALA A 106 -4.88 18.08 6.21
N GLU A 107 -4.36 16.90 5.86
CA GLU A 107 -4.28 16.37 4.50
C GLU A 107 -5.13 15.08 4.38
N LYS A 108 -6.16 15.11 3.54
CA LYS A 108 -7.08 13.98 3.32
C LYS A 108 -6.73 13.12 2.11
N ASP A 109 -5.83 13.58 1.24
CA ASP A 109 -5.45 12.89 0.02
C ASP A 109 -4.42 11.78 0.28
N PHE A 110 -4.73 10.86 1.20
CA PHE A 110 -3.90 9.70 1.48
C PHE A 110 -4.71 8.42 1.58
N TRP A 111 -4.02 7.33 1.26
CA TRP A 111 -4.51 5.97 1.42
C TRP A 111 -3.40 5.10 1.99
N VAL A 112 -3.74 4.29 2.99
CA VAL A 112 -2.86 3.28 3.55
C VAL A 112 -3.39 1.90 3.18
N MET A 113 -2.49 0.96 2.88
CA MET A 113 -2.78 -0.44 2.66
C MET A 113 -1.58 -1.26 3.11
N GLY A 114 -1.75 -2.55 3.36
CA GLY A 114 -0.65 -3.33 3.90
C GLY A 114 -0.69 -4.79 3.50
N PHE A 115 0.40 -5.47 3.84
CA PHE A 115 0.57 -6.91 3.76
C PHE A 115 1.01 -7.42 5.13
N HIS A 116 0.25 -8.37 5.64
CA HIS A 116 0.60 -9.07 6.86
C HIS A 116 1.36 -10.35 6.52
N PRO A 117 2.38 -10.76 7.30
CA PRO A 117 3.16 -11.96 6.98
C PRO A 117 2.33 -13.26 7.01
N TYR A 118 1.15 -13.23 7.61
CA TYR A 118 0.22 -14.36 7.69
C TYR A 118 -1.05 -14.15 6.84
N ASP A 119 -1.02 -13.21 5.89
CA ASP A 119 -2.09 -13.08 4.90
C ASP A 119 -2.18 -14.35 4.06
N ASP A 120 -3.40 -14.76 3.71
CA ASP A 120 -3.59 -15.85 2.77
C ASP A 120 -2.91 -15.54 1.43
N ALA A 121 -2.28 -16.55 0.85
CA ALA A 121 -1.62 -16.41 -0.44
C ALA A 121 -2.57 -15.87 -1.50
N ASN A 122 -2.14 -14.85 -2.21
CA ASN A 122 -2.89 -14.31 -3.33
C ASN A 122 -2.56 -15.10 -4.60
N GLU A 123 -3.40 -16.08 -4.94
CA GLU A 123 -3.20 -16.99 -6.09
C GLU A 123 -2.98 -16.26 -7.43
N LEU A 124 -3.43 -15.00 -7.57
CA LEU A 124 -3.20 -14.20 -8.80
C LEU A 124 -1.80 -13.60 -8.87
N ILE A 125 -1.12 -13.47 -7.77
CA ILE A 125 0.26 -12.93 -7.70
C ILE A 125 1.24 -14.05 -7.35
N ASP A 126 0.95 -15.28 -7.74
CA ASP A 126 1.78 -16.48 -7.60
C ASP A 126 2.65 -16.45 -6.32
N ASP A 127 2.22 -17.06 -5.24
CA ASP A 127 2.81 -16.96 -3.89
C ASP A 127 2.91 -15.52 -3.34
N GLY A 128 2.00 -14.65 -3.76
CA GLY A 128 2.04 -13.20 -3.54
C GLY A 128 1.76 -12.71 -2.13
N SER A 129 1.63 -13.60 -1.14
CA SER A 129 1.93 -13.23 0.23
C SER A 129 3.40 -12.86 0.29
N PHE A 130 3.69 -11.70 0.86
CA PHE A 130 5.07 -11.32 1.11
C PHE A 130 5.61 -12.21 2.24
N GLU A 131 6.36 -13.25 1.87
CA GLU A 131 7.17 -14.02 2.82
C GLU A 131 8.57 -13.43 2.87
N GLY A 132 8.90 -12.78 4.00
CA GLY A 132 10.27 -12.31 4.24
C GLY A 132 11.22 -13.48 4.42
N GLU A 133 12.40 -13.42 3.81
CA GLU A 133 13.48 -14.40 4.02
C GLU A 133 14.32 -14.07 5.27
N SER A 134 14.09 -12.91 5.90
CA SER A 134 14.84 -12.48 7.06
C SER A 134 14.43 -13.22 8.34
N GLU A 135 15.35 -13.29 9.31
CA GLU A 135 15.06 -13.87 10.64
C GLU A 135 14.03 -13.05 11.43
N THR A 136 13.81 -11.80 11.03
CA THR A 136 12.86 -10.89 11.67
C THR A 136 11.59 -10.82 10.83
N GLU A 137 10.48 -11.32 11.36
CA GLU A 137 9.15 -11.15 10.77
C GLU A 137 8.72 -9.69 10.80
N TYR A 138 8.03 -9.26 9.76
CA TYR A 138 7.50 -7.90 9.67
C TYR A 138 6.26 -7.83 8.77
N ALA A 139 5.38 -6.88 9.06
CA ALA A 139 4.33 -6.44 8.15
C ALA A 139 4.82 -5.25 7.33
N ILE A 140 4.15 -5.00 6.20
CA ILE A 140 4.44 -3.86 5.32
C ILE A 140 3.21 -2.98 5.23
N VAL A 141 3.38 -1.67 5.43
CA VAL A 141 2.33 -0.68 5.20
C VAL A 141 2.78 0.28 4.10
N PHE A 142 1.94 0.46 3.09
CA PHE A 142 2.11 1.43 2.02
C PHE A 142 1.33 2.69 2.34
N ILE A 143 1.99 3.86 2.29
CA ILE A 143 1.37 5.17 2.43
C ILE A 143 1.55 5.90 1.11
N GLN A 144 0.47 6.33 0.48
CA GLN A 144 0.48 6.94 -0.84
C GLN A 144 -0.68 7.94 -1.02
N ARG A 145 -0.58 8.79 -2.04
CA ARG A 145 -1.66 9.71 -2.39
C ARG A 145 -2.86 8.96 -2.97
N LEU A 146 -4.04 9.16 -2.36
CA LEU A 146 -5.31 8.58 -2.81
C LEU A 146 -5.65 9.02 -4.24
N SER A 147 -5.51 10.31 -4.54
CA SER A 147 -5.78 10.86 -5.87
C SER A 147 -4.91 10.23 -6.96
N LYS A 148 -3.62 10.03 -6.70
CA LYS A 148 -2.71 9.37 -7.64
C LYS A 148 -3.12 7.91 -7.87
N LEU A 149 -3.50 7.21 -6.81
CA LEU A 149 -3.93 5.82 -6.87
C LEU A 149 -5.22 5.66 -7.66
N GLU A 150 -6.23 6.50 -7.42
CA GLU A 150 -7.50 6.44 -8.14
C GLU A 150 -7.36 6.80 -9.63
N VAL A 151 -6.61 7.84 -9.97
CA VAL A 151 -6.31 8.17 -11.37
C VAL A 151 -5.58 7.03 -12.08
N ALA A 152 -4.70 6.33 -11.39
CA ALA A 152 -4.02 5.15 -11.91
C ALA A 152 -5.00 3.99 -12.12
N SER A 153 -5.86 3.71 -11.13
CA SER A 153 -6.87 2.65 -11.18
C SER A 153 -7.86 2.83 -12.32
N GLU A 154 -8.36 4.04 -12.56
CA GLU A 154 -9.27 4.34 -13.69
C GLU A 154 -8.63 4.02 -15.04
N LYS A 155 -7.35 4.32 -15.23
CA LYS A 155 -6.62 3.96 -16.46
C LYS A 155 -6.50 2.44 -16.63
N LEU A 156 -6.25 1.73 -15.55
CA LEU A 156 -6.10 0.28 -15.54
C LEU A 156 -7.43 -0.45 -15.79
N ILE A 157 -8.54 0.06 -15.24
CA ILE A 157 -9.90 -0.43 -15.53
C ILE A 157 -10.15 -0.43 -17.04
N ASN A 158 -9.85 0.68 -17.72
CA ASN A 158 -10.04 0.84 -19.16
C ASN A 158 -9.14 -0.11 -19.99
N GLN A 159 -8.08 -0.64 -19.42
CA GLN A 159 -7.17 -1.61 -20.04
C GLN A 159 -7.52 -3.06 -19.72
N GLY A 160 -8.60 -3.31 -18.96
CA GLY A 160 -9.05 -4.65 -18.57
C GLY A 160 -8.22 -5.30 -17.48
N TYR A 161 -7.42 -4.54 -16.76
CA TYR A 161 -6.55 -5.01 -15.69
C TYR A 161 -7.32 -5.77 -14.59
N TYR A 162 -8.45 -5.23 -14.15
CA TYR A 162 -9.23 -5.79 -13.04
C TYR A 162 -10.21 -6.90 -13.46
N LYS A 163 -10.31 -7.24 -14.74
CA LYS A 163 -11.36 -8.15 -15.23
C LYS A 163 -11.30 -9.50 -14.53
N THR A 164 -10.15 -10.17 -14.56
CA THR A 164 -9.97 -11.47 -13.90
C THR A 164 -10.06 -11.31 -12.38
N TYR A 165 -9.49 -10.25 -11.84
CA TYR A 165 -9.44 -9.98 -10.41
C TYR A 165 -10.82 -9.83 -9.80
N PHE A 166 -11.72 -9.05 -10.42
CA PHE A 166 -13.10 -8.92 -9.97
C PHE A 166 -13.94 -10.18 -10.21
N ASP A 167 -13.62 -10.98 -11.21
CA ASP A 167 -14.32 -12.22 -11.50
C ASP A 167 -13.93 -13.34 -10.50
N THR A 168 -12.75 -13.26 -9.88
CA THR A 168 -12.18 -14.32 -9.02
C THR A 168 -12.28 -13.99 -7.54
N TYR A 169 -12.14 -12.74 -7.16
CA TYR A 169 -12.09 -12.28 -5.76
C TYR A 169 -13.15 -11.23 -5.47
N ASP A 170 -13.75 -11.31 -4.27
CA ASP A 170 -14.69 -10.29 -3.79
C ASP A 170 -13.95 -9.09 -3.21
N VAL A 171 -13.17 -8.43 -4.07
CA VAL A 171 -12.45 -7.18 -3.72
C VAL A 171 -13.26 -5.92 -4.05
N SER A 172 -14.49 -6.10 -4.52
CA SER A 172 -15.38 -5.00 -4.94
C SER A 172 -15.66 -4.02 -3.81
N GLU A 173 -15.76 -4.51 -2.58
CA GLU A 173 -16.03 -3.68 -1.41
C GLU A 173 -14.87 -2.74 -1.08
N MET A 174 -13.64 -3.23 -1.00
CA MET A 174 -12.44 -2.41 -0.76
C MET A 174 -12.29 -1.30 -1.81
N TYR A 175 -12.48 -1.64 -3.10
CA TYR A 175 -12.41 -0.63 -4.16
C TYR A 175 -13.55 0.37 -4.09
N ALA A 176 -14.74 -0.04 -3.65
CA ALA A 176 -15.89 0.84 -3.47
C ALA A 176 -15.64 1.84 -2.33
N VAL A 177 -15.09 1.41 -1.20
CA VAL A 177 -14.73 2.26 -0.06
C VAL A 177 -13.68 3.30 -0.48
N ARG A 178 -12.59 2.87 -1.11
CA ARG A 178 -11.53 3.76 -1.60
C ARG A 178 -12.05 4.81 -2.58
N LYS A 179 -12.90 4.39 -3.52
CA LYS A 179 -13.53 5.28 -4.49
C LYS A 179 -14.49 6.29 -3.82
N GLU A 180 -15.21 5.87 -2.78
CA GLU A 180 -16.07 6.76 -2.01
C GLU A 180 -15.26 7.82 -1.26
N PHE A 181 -14.11 7.46 -0.67
CA PHE A 181 -13.22 8.42 -0.01
C PHE A 181 -12.64 9.44 -1.01
N TYR A 182 -12.27 8.97 -2.20
CA TYR A 182 -11.82 9.87 -3.26
C TYR A 182 -12.92 10.82 -3.74
N ARG A 183 -14.17 10.33 -3.86
CA ARG A 183 -15.31 11.18 -4.19
C ARG A 183 -15.56 12.25 -3.11
N ARG A 184 -15.46 11.91 -1.82
CA ARG A 184 -15.57 12.88 -0.72
C ARG A 184 -14.50 13.96 -0.81
N LEU A 185 -13.27 13.58 -1.09
CA LEU A 185 -12.15 14.50 -1.28
C LEU A 185 -12.45 15.50 -2.42
N GLN A 186 -12.92 15.03 -3.58
CA GLN A 186 -13.27 15.89 -4.71
C GLN A 186 -14.44 16.84 -4.40
N ASP A 187 -15.47 16.36 -3.70
CA ASP A 187 -16.64 17.18 -3.32
C ASP A 187 -16.25 18.32 -2.38
N GLU A 188 -15.26 18.12 -1.51
CA GLU A 188 -14.74 19.17 -0.62
C GLU A 188 -13.91 20.21 -1.37
N GLU A 189 -13.06 19.80 -2.30
CA GLU A 189 -12.29 20.72 -3.14
C GLU A 189 -13.19 21.63 -3.99
N VAL A 190 -14.31 21.08 -4.50
CA VAL A 190 -15.31 21.86 -5.25
C VAL A 190 -16.03 22.89 -4.34
N ARG A 191 -16.24 22.58 -3.07
CA ARG A 191 -16.90 23.51 -2.11
C ARG A 191 -15.96 24.59 -1.59
N ALA A 192 -14.65 24.32 -1.61
CA ALA A 192 -13.64 25.27 -1.13
C ALA A 192 -13.23 26.33 -2.17
N ASN A 193 -13.56 26.12 -3.46
CA ASN A 193 -13.34 27.04 -4.57
C ASN A 193 -14.62 27.79 -4.98
#